data_c463966bf0c2b2ef29b26dc3b4b8990b
#
_entry.id   c463966bf0c2b2ef29b26dc3b4b8990b
#
_cell.length_a   1.000
_cell.length_b   1.000
_cell.length_c   1.000
_cell.angle_alpha   90.00
_cell.angle_beta   90.00
_cell.angle_gamma   90.00
#
_symmetry.space_group_name_H-M   'P 1'
#
loop_
_entity.id
_entity.type
_entity.pdbx_description
1 polymer ?
#
loop_
_entity_poly.entity_id
_entity_poly.type
_entity_poly.pdbx_seq_one_letter_code
_entity_poly.pdbx_strand_id
1 'polypeptide(L)'
;MSTATDSSKSEALVEAGRWLHMYRRMVTIRLFEEQVNDLYTRALMPGLAHLYSGEEAVAVGVCEALRNDDYITSTHRGHGHCVAKGAAPDRMFAELLGKEAGYCKGKGGSMHIADPDTGNLGANAIVAGSTGIATGAALTAKRLGTGQVAVCFFGEGALGQGVLYEVMNMAALWKLPIIYVCENNLYNEYTHFSETTAGDILTRAKGFGVHGESVDGQDARAVYAVTQQLVDRCRRGEGPAFLLVNTYRFTGHHVGDISRDYYRTKQEEQKWKTERDPIKILGDWLIEQKLADRAALDSTHAEVKQEIDKAVQFALASPYPAIERVTEDVYA
;
A
#
# COMPACT_ATOMS: atom_id res chain seq x y z
N MET A 1 -23.70 33.37 18.29
CA MET A 1 -23.83 32.82 16.92
C MET A 1 -22.50 32.74 16.14
N SER A 2 -21.36 33.14 16.70
CA SER A 2 -20.03 33.17 15.99
C SER A 2 -19.22 31.87 16.09
N THR A 3 -19.46 30.99 17.04
CA THR A 3 -18.62 29.80 17.30
C THR A 3 -18.93 28.58 16.43
N ALA A 4 -20.17 28.40 15.99
CA ALA A 4 -20.55 27.26 15.15
C ALA A 4 -20.10 27.37 13.67
N THR A 5 -20.03 28.62 13.15
CA THR A 5 -19.56 28.91 11.78
C THR A 5 -18.03 28.80 11.66
N ASP A 6 -17.29 28.99 12.73
CA ASP A 6 -15.82 28.93 12.74
C ASP A 6 -15.37 27.46 12.82
N SER A 7 -16.07 26.61 13.59
CA SER A 7 -15.82 25.16 13.68
C SER A 7 -16.04 24.47 12.33
N SER A 8 -17.15 24.75 11.63
CA SER A 8 -17.46 24.12 10.34
C SER A 8 -16.48 24.52 9.22
N LYS A 9 -15.96 25.76 9.24
CA LYS A 9 -14.91 26.19 8.30
C LYS A 9 -13.57 25.51 8.61
N SER A 10 -13.24 25.34 9.89
CA SER A 10 -12.03 24.64 10.32
C SER A 10 -12.07 23.18 9.91
N GLU A 11 -13.18 22.49 10.10
CA GLU A 11 -13.38 21.10 9.68
C GLU A 11 -13.26 20.93 8.16
N ALA A 12 -13.88 21.82 7.38
CA ALA A 12 -13.80 21.81 5.93
C ALA A 12 -12.36 22.04 5.41
N LEU A 13 -11.57 22.90 6.07
CA LEU A 13 -10.17 23.12 5.72
C LEU A 13 -9.29 21.92 6.05
N VAL A 14 -9.51 21.24 7.17
CA VAL A 14 -8.80 20.01 7.55
C VAL A 14 -9.12 18.90 6.55
N GLU A 15 -10.37 18.77 6.17
CA GLU A 15 -10.79 17.78 5.19
C GLU A 15 -10.20 18.05 3.80
N ALA A 16 -10.23 19.31 3.33
CA ALA A 16 -9.59 19.70 2.09
C ALA A 16 -8.09 19.40 2.08
N GLY A 17 -7.38 19.70 3.19
CA GLY A 17 -5.97 19.39 3.36
C GLY A 17 -5.68 17.89 3.25
N ARG A 18 -6.54 17.04 3.80
CA ARG A 18 -6.45 15.57 3.68
C ARG A 18 -6.49 15.11 2.22
N TRP A 19 -7.46 15.58 1.45
CA TRP A 19 -7.62 15.14 0.06
C TRP A 19 -6.45 15.56 -0.83
N LEU A 20 -5.91 16.77 -0.61
CA LEU A 20 -4.70 17.24 -1.29
C LEU A 20 -3.47 16.44 -0.88
N HIS A 21 -3.35 16.08 0.40
CA HIS A 21 -2.30 15.18 0.89
C HIS A 21 -2.38 13.81 0.24
N MET A 22 -3.57 13.20 0.17
CA MET A 22 -3.77 11.92 -0.49
C MET A 22 -3.42 11.99 -1.98
N TYR A 23 -3.83 13.05 -2.68
CA TYR A 23 -3.47 13.26 -4.08
C TYR A 23 -1.94 13.30 -4.25
N ARG A 24 -1.24 14.12 -3.44
CA ARG A 24 0.22 14.20 -3.47
C ARG A 24 0.88 12.85 -3.20
N ARG A 25 0.39 12.09 -2.23
CA ARG A 25 0.89 10.74 -1.91
C ARG A 25 0.72 9.76 -3.08
N MET A 26 -0.43 9.77 -3.75
CA MET A 26 -0.64 8.92 -4.93
C MET A 26 0.29 9.30 -6.09
N VAL A 27 0.49 10.60 -6.33
CA VAL A 27 1.47 11.09 -7.32
C VAL A 27 2.89 10.64 -6.94
N THR A 28 3.24 10.71 -5.64
CA THR A 28 4.55 10.24 -5.16
C THR A 28 4.76 8.77 -5.46
N ILE A 29 3.77 7.92 -5.18
CA ILE A 29 3.84 6.48 -5.49
C ILE A 29 4.02 6.27 -7.00
N ARG A 30 3.22 6.91 -7.83
CA ARG A 30 3.30 6.77 -9.29
C ARG A 30 4.68 7.13 -9.83
N LEU A 31 5.21 8.30 -9.46
CA LEU A 31 6.51 8.77 -9.93
C LEU A 31 7.67 7.96 -9.33
N PHE A 32 7.52 7.46 -8.10
CA PHE A 32 8.47 6.51 -7.54
C PHE A 32 8.56 5.24 -8.39
N GLU A 33 7.43 4.63 -8.74
CA GLU A 33 7.38 3.40 -9.52
C GLU A 33 7.86 3.60 -10.97
N GLU A 34 7.56 4.73 -11.59
CA GLU A 34 8.09 5.09 -12.90
C GLU A 34 9.63 5.15 -12.86
N GLN A 35 10.20 5.73 -11.80
CA GLN A 35 11.62 5.83 -11.62
C GLN A 35 12.27 4.47 -11.30
N VAL A 36 11.59 3.59 -10.54
CA VAL A 36 12.01 2.21 -10.32
C VAL A 36 12.12 1.46 -11.66
N ASN A 37 11.13 1.62 -12.52
CA ASN A 37 11.13 1.01 -13.85
C ASN A 37 12.29 1.55 -14.74
N ASP A 38 12.57 2.85 -14.69
CA ASP A 38 13.71 3.46 -15.41
C ASP A 38 15.04 2.90 -14.91
N LEU A 39 15.25 2.86 -13.58
CA LEU A 39 16.47 2.32 -12.98
C LEU A 39 16.69 0.84 -13.33
N TYR A 40 15.61 0.05 -13.35
CA TYR A 40 15.68 -1.35 -13.78
C TYR A 40 16.06 -1.47 -15.27
N THR A 41 15.39 -0.71 -16.13
CA THR A 41 15.63 -0.73 -17.59
C THR A 41 17.07 -0.33 -17.93
N ARG A 42 17.66 0.55 -17.14
CA ARG A 42 19.08 0.97 -17.25
C ARG A 42 20.07 0.02 -16.57
N ALA A 43 19.60 -1.11 -16.04
CA ALA A 43 20.40 -2.09 -15.31
C ALA A 43 21.17 -1.50 -14.09
N LEU A 44 20.62 -0.47 -13.46
CA LEU A 44 21.16 0.16 -12.25
C LEU A 44 20.63 -0.48 -10.97
N MET A 45 19.48 -1.13 -11.02
CA MET A 45 18.84 -1.79 -9.90
C MET A 45 19.01 -3.30 -9.99
N PRO A 46 19.53 -3.97 -8.95
CA PRO A 46 19.63 -5.43 -8.91
C PRO A 46 18.26 -6.07 -8.59
N GLY A 47 18.10 -7.33 -9.01
CA GLY A 47 16.90 -8.12 -8.72
C GLY A 47 15.67 -7.70 -9.52
N LEU A 48 14.50 -8.08 -9.02
CA LEU A 48 13.20 -7.76 -9.62
C LEU A 48 12.39 -6.85 -8.71
N ALA A 49 11.63 -5.94 -9.31
CA ALA A 49 10.64 -5.11 -8.63
C ALA A 49 9.24 -5.38 -9.17
N HIS A 50 8.26 -5.19 -8.30
CA HIS A 50 6.83 -5.33 -8.61
C HIS A 50 6.18 -3.98 -8.39
N LEU A 51 5.81 -3.31 -9.49
CA LEU A 51 5.34 -1.93 -9.44
C LEU A 51 3.91 -1.83 -8.94
N TYR A 52 3.64 -0.83 -8.11
CA TYR A 52 2.32 -0.56 -7.51
C TYR A 52 1.44 0.36 -8.36
N SER A 53 1.89 0.75 -9.56
CA SER A 53 1.16 1.65 -10.46
C SER A 53 -0.23 1.12 -10.81
N GLY A 54 -1.25 1.94 -10.57
CA GLY A 54 -2.66 1.63 -10.76
C GLY A 54 -3.41 1.29 -9.46
N GLU A 55 -2.70 1.00 -8.38
CA GLU A 55 -3.25 0.59 -7.07
C GLU A 55 -3.07 1.69 -6.00
N GLU A 56 -2.59 2.89 -6.36
CA GLU A 56 -2.18 3.96 -5.43
C GLU A 56 -3.29 4.38 -4.45
N ALA A 57 -4.54 4.37 -4.92
CA ALA A 57 -5.68 4.75 -4.09
C ALA A 57 -5.93 3.77 -2.94
N VAL A 58 -5.56 2.49 -3.12
CA VAL A 58 -5.69 1.48 -2.06
C VAL A 58 -4.73 1.78 -0.92
N ALA A 59 -3.43 1.87 -1.22
CA ALA A 59 -2.41 2.14 -0.20
C ALA A 59 -2.68 3.45 0.53
N VAL A 60 -2.96 4.53 -0.23
CA VAL A 60 -3.17 5.86 0.36
C VAL A 60 -4.47 5.93 1.14
N GLY A 61 -5.58 5.41 0.60
CA GLY A 61 -6.87 5.43 1.29
C GLY A 61 -6.85 4.63 2.59
N VAL A 62 -6.18 3.48 2.61
CA VAL A 62 -6.02 2.68 3.82
C VAL A 62 -5.11 3.37 4.83
N CYS A 63 -3.91 3.81 4.42
CA CYS A 63 -2.93 4.39 5.36
C CYS A 63 -3.38 5.74 5.92
N GLU A 64 -4.15 6.55 5.17
CA GLU A 64 -4.71 7.82 5.66
C GLU A 64 -5.71 7.63 6.81
N ALA A 65 -6.35 6.46 6.92
CA ALA A 65 -7.25 6.13 8.02
C ALA A 65 -6.52 5.65 9.28
N LEU A 66 -5.20 5.46 9.21
CA LEU A 66 -4.38 4.92 10.30
C LEU A 66 -3.68 6.04 11.06
N ARG A 67 -3.37 5.78 12.32
CA ARG A 67 -2.42 6.57 13.10
C ARG A 67 -0.99 6.20 12.72
N ASN A 68 -0.04 7.07 13.02
CA ASN A 68 1.38 6.79 12.77
C ASN A 68 1.89 5.54 13.52
N ASP A 69 1.34 5.27 14.71
CA ASP A 69 1.71 4.12 15.54
C ASP A 69 0.92 2.84 15.22
N ASP A 70 -0.06 2.87 14.32
CA ASP A 70 -0.71 1.67 13.81
C ASP A 70 0.24 0.89 12.90
N TYR A 71 0.12 -0.42 12.89
CA TYR A 71 0.99 -1.30 12.13
C TYR A 71 0.45 -1.63 10.75
N ILE A 72 1.35 -1.73 9.78
CA ILE A 72 1.07 -2.37 8.49
C ILE A 72 2.06 -3.50 8.22
N THR A 73 1.63 -4.51 7.47
CA THR A 73 2.51 -5.46 6.78
C THR A 73 2.16 -5.48 5.30
N SER A 74 3.15 -5.75 4.46
CA SER A 74 3.03 -5.61 3.03
C SER A 74 3.47 -6.87 2.27
N THR A 75 3.46 -6.79 0.95
CA THR A 75 3.72 -7.87 0.01
C THR A 75 4.98 -7.60 -0.82
N HIS A 76 5.25 -8.45 -1.82
CA HIS A 76 6.26 -8.21 -2.85
C HIS A 76 6.03 -6.89 -3.64
N ARG A 77 4.79 -6.34 -3.66
CA ARG A 77 4.40 -5.06 -4.27
C ARG A 77 4.29 -3.95 -3.21
N GLY A 78 5.32 -3.85 -2.36
CA GLY A 78 5.24 -3.08 -1.12
C GLY A 78 5.56 -1.59 -1.22
N HIS A 79 6.05 -1.08 -2.36
CA HIS A 79 6.51 0.31 -2.45
C HIS A 79 5.39 1.32 -2.16
N GLY A 80 4.20 1.11 -2.74
CA GLY A 80 3.05 1.97 -2.50
C GLY A 80 2.66 2.02 -1.02
N HIS A 81 2.65 0.89 -0.33
CA HIS A 81 2.35 0.82 1.10
C HIS A 81 3.42 1.55 1.94
N CYS A 82 4.70 1.39 1.60
CA CYS A 82 5.81 2.09 2.27
C CYS A 82 5.63 3.60 2.16
N VAL A 83 5.46 4.13 0.94
CA VAL A 83 5.25 5.57 0.69
C VAL A 83 3.98 6.04 1.41
N ALA A 84 2.86 5.34 1.27
CA ALA A 84 1.60 5.73 1.90
C ALA A 84 1.71 5.77 3.44
N LYS A 85 2.49 4.89 4.05
CA LYS A 85 2.70 4.87 5.51
C LYS A 85 3.73 5.89 5.99
N GLY A 86 4.45 6.56 5.08
CA GLY A 86 5.34 7.67 5.41
C GLY A 86 6.82 7.42 5.18
N ALA A 87 7.21 6.29 4.58
CA ALA A 87 8.60 6.02 4.25
C ALA A 87 9.15 7.06 3.26
N ALA A 88 10.40 7.47 3.48
CA ALA A 88 11.10 8.45 2.67
C ALA A 88 11.61 7.84 1.36
N PRO A 89 11.27 8.40 0.18
CA PRO A 89 11.66 7.85 -1.12
C PRO A 89 13.18 7.70 -1.32
N ASP A 90 13.98 8.59 -0.77
CA ASP A 90 15.44 8.56 -0.88
C ASP A 90 16.05 7.33 -0.22
N ARG A 91 15.58 6.97 0.98
CA ARG A 91 15.97 5.75 1.68
C ARG A 91 15.42 4.49 0.99
N MET A 92 14.23 4.57 0.41
CA MET A 92 13.67 3.48 -0.38
C MET A 92 14.52 3.22 -1.63
N PHE A 93 14.85 4.24 -2.43
CA PHE A 93 15.75 4.06 -3.57
C PHE A 93 17.14 3.55 -3.15
N ALA A 94 17.67 4.05 -2.03
CA ALA A 94 18.93 3.53 -1.50
C ALA A 94 18.85 2.03 -1.20
N GLU A 95 17.73 1.55 -0.64
CA GLU A 95 17.50 0.12 -0.39
C GLU A 95 17.44 -0.69 -1.69
N LEU A 96 16.69 -0.19 -2.70
CA LEU A 96 16.58 -0.85 -4.00
C LEU A 96 17.92 -0.96 -4.74
N LEU A 97 18.80 0.01 -4.53
CA LEU A 97 20.14 0.05 -5.13
C LEU A 97 21.20 -0.68 -4.27
N GLY A 98 20.81 -1.34 -3.17
CA GLY A 98 21.71 -2.07 -2.29
C GLY A 98 22.64 -1.17 -1.47
N LYS A 99 22.24 0.08 -1.19
CA LYS A 99 23.08 1.07 -0.50
C LYS A 99 22.88 1.03 1.02
N GLU A 100 23.93 1.41 1.77
CA GLU A 100 23.91 1.43 3.24
C GLU A 100 22.86 2.38 3.82
N ALA A 101 22.52 3.47 3.10
CA ALA A 101 21.50 4.43 3.52
C ALA A 101 20.06 3.91 3.41
N GLY A 102 19.84 2.71 2.84
CA GLY A 102 18.54 2.07 2.73
C GLY A 102 17.95 1.67 4.08
N TYR A 103 16.64 1.46 4.11
CA TYR A 103 15.90 1.08 5.33
C TYR A 103 16.40 -0.20 5.98
N CYS A 104 16.82 -1.18 5.17
CA CYS A 104 17.39 -2.45 5.60
C CYS A 104 18.90 -2.52 5.28
N LYS A 105 19.59 -1.37 5.24
CA LYS A 105 21.02 -1.25 4.95
C LYS A 105 21.42 -1.87 3.59
N GLY A 106 20.51 -1.85 2.63
CA GLY A 106 20.70 -2.42 1.30
C GLY A 106 20.61 -3.96 1.22
N LYS A 107 20.21 -4.63 2.31
CA LYS A 107 20.13 -6.10 2.39
C LYS A 107 18.76 -6.66 1.98
N GLY A 108 17.69 -5.88 2.10
CA GLY A 108 16.31 -6.31 1.83
C GLY A 108 15.90 -6.21 0.36
N GLY A 109 16.34 -5.16 -0.31
CA GLY A 109 15.91 -4.83 -1.67
C GLY A 109 14.42 -4.51 -1.78
N SER A 110 13.89 -4.57 -3.01
CA SER A 110 12.53 -4.15 -3.35
C SER A 110 11.41 -4.82 -2.53
N MET A 111 11.55 -6.09 -2.22
CA MET A 111 10.47 -6.88 -1.63
C MET A 111 10.54 -7.02 -0.10
N HIS A 112 11.47 -6.35 0.58
CA HIS A 112 11.70 -6.53 2.02
C HIS A 112 11.95 -5.21 2.76
N ILE A 113 11.42 -4.09 2.25
CA ILE A 113 11.54 -2.80 2.95
C ILE A 113 10.71 -2.85 4.23
N ALA A 114 11.35 -2.51 5.35
CA ALA A 114 10.71 -2.34 6.65
C ALA A 114 11.09 -0.97 7.23
N ASP A 115 10.12 -0.30 7.83
CA ASP A 115 10.31 0.99 8.50
C ASP A 115 9.50 1.00 9.81
N PRO A 116 10.05 0.43 10.89
CA PRO A 116 9.38 0.35 12.19
C PRO A 116 8.98 1.71 12.76
N ASP A 117 9.72 2.79 12.42
CA ASP A 117 9.45 4.14 12.91
C ASP A 117 8.11 4.69 12.40
N THR A 118 7.67 4.23 11.22
CA THR A 118 6.35 4.55 10.67
C THR A 118 5.30 3.46 10.94
N GLY A 119 5.63 2.40 11.67
CA GLY A 119 4.76 1.26 11.92
C GLY A 119 4.69 0.26 10.75
N ASN A 120 5.54 0.41 9.72
CA ASN A 120 5.65 -0.56 8.64
C ASN A 120 6.56 -1.73 9.06
N LEU A 121 5.96 -2.86 9.45
CA LEU A 121 6.67 -4.05 9.92
C LEU A 121 7.36 -4.85 8.81
N GLY A 122 7.16 -4.45 7.57
CA GLY A 122 7.91 -4.95 6.43
C GLY A 122 7.06 -5.47 5.28
N ALA A 123 7.67 -5.40 4.10
CA ALA A 123 7.26 -6.11 2.91
C ALA A 123 7.77 -7.56 2.98
N ASN A 124 7.06 -8.49 2.34
CA ASN A 124 7.42 -9.91 2.33
C ASN A 124 7.13 -10.52 0.95
N ALA A 125 8.14 -11.16 0.38
CA ALA A 125 8.02 -11.85 -0.91
C ALA A 125 7.22 -13.17 -0.81
N ILE A 126 7.14 -13.78 0.37
CA ILE A 126 6.40 -15.02 0.57
C ILE A 126 4.91 -14.73 0.56
N VAL A 127 4.18 -15.37 -0.37
CA VAL A 127 2.73 -15.20 -0.52
C VAL A 127 2.02 -15.57 0.80
N ALA A 128 1.20 -14.65 1.31
CA ALA A 128 0.55 -14.70 2.62
C ALA A 128 1.50 -14.72 3.85
N GLY A 129 2.82 -14.66 3.68
CA GLY A 129 3.77 -14.72 4.81
C GLY A 129 3.59 -13.59 5.82
N SER A 130 3.14 -12.43 5.36
CA SER A 130 2.87 -11.26 6.22
C SER A 130 1.63 -11.42 7.12
N THR A 131 0.71 -12.34 6.81
CA THR A 131 -0.55 -12.48 7.55
C THR A 131 -0.33 -12.91 9.00
N GLY A 132 0.63 -13.83 9.23
CA GLY A 132 1.03 -14.25 10.57
C GLY A 132 1.69 -13.11 11.36
N ILE A 133 2.56 -12.33 10.71
CA ILE A 133 3.26 -11.18 11.32
C ILE A 133 2.25 -10.12 11.77
N ALA A 134 1.33 -9.72 10.88
CA ALA A 134 0.28 -8.75 11.21
C ALA A 134 -0.63 -9.23 12.34
N THR A 135 -0.99 -10.52 12.33
CA THR A 135 -1.83 -11.12 13.38
C THR A 135 -1.09 -11.13 14.73
N GLY A 136 0.22 -11.39 14.72
CA GLY A 136 1.08 -11.27 15.91
C GLY A 136 1.17 -9.85 16.44
N ALA A 137 1.31 -8.85 15.56
CA ALA A 137 1.29 -7.43 15.94
C ALA A 137 -0.05 -7.03 16.58
N ALA A 138 -1.17 -7.45 15.98
CA ALA A 138 -2.51 -7.21 16.54
C ALA A 138 -2.70 -7.90 17.92
N LEU A 139 -2.17 -9.10 18.09
CA LEU A 139 -2.17 -9.79 19.38
C LEU A 139 -1.38 -9.00 20.42
N THR A 140 -0.20 -8.51 20.06
CA THR A 140 0.64 -7.66 20.91
C THR A 140 -0.11 -6.39 21.32
N ALA A 141 -0.68 -5.65 20.36
CA ALA A 141 -1.46 -4.45 20.60
C ALA A 141 -2.60 -4.72 21.60
N LYS A 142 -3.34 -5.81 21.39
CA LYS A 142 -4.41 -6.21 22.30
C LYS A 142 -3.91 -6.56 23.70
N ARG A 143 -2.81 -7.34 23.81
CA ARG A 143 -2.25 -7.77 25.10
C ARG A 143 -1.70 -6.62 25.91
N LEU A 144 -1.08 -5.65 25.24
CA LEU A 144 -0.52 -4.46 25.90
C LEU A 144 -1.54 -3.34 26.11
N GLY A 145 -2.73 -3.43 25.49
CA GLY A 145 -3.78 -2.41 25.61
C GLY A 145 -3.41 -1.07 24.95
N THR A 146 -2.56 -1.08 23.91
CA THR A 146 -2.06 0.15 23.28
C THR A 146 -3.08 0.85 22.39
N GLY A 147 -4.17 0.16 22.03
CA GLY A 147 -5.19 0.66 21.11
C GLY A 147 -4.75 0.76 19.65
N GLN A 148 -3.58 0.22 19.29
CA GLN A 148 -3.11 0.12 17.91
C GLN A 148 -3.94 -0.88 17.10
N VAL A 149 -4.03 -0.64 15.80
CA VAL A 149 -4.63 -1.54 14.83
C VAL A 149 -3.52 -2.04 13.89
N ALA A 150 -3.58 -3.31 13.51
CA ALA A 150 -2.72 -3.85 12.48
C ALA A 150 -3.49 -3.99 11.16
N VAL A 151 -2.86 -3.61 10.04
CA VAL A 151 -3.38 -3.83 8.69
C VAL A 151 -2.44 -4.77 7.96
N CYS A 152 -3.02 -5.82 7.39
CA CYS A 152 -2.30 -6.79 6.56
C CYS A 152 -2.72 -6.65 5.11
N PHE A 153 -1.85 -6.12 4.25
CA PHE A 153 -2.07 -6.11 2.81
C PHE A 153 -1.66 -7.45 2.19
N PHE A 154 -2.47 -7.94 1.26
CA PHE A 154 -2.15 -9.12 0.45
C PHE A 154 -2.98 -9.12 -0.85
N GLY A 155 -2.43 -9.69 -1.92
CA GLY A 155 -3.14 -9.86 -3.18
C GLY A 155 -4.10 -11.05 -3.16
N GLU A 156 -5.06 -11.08 -4.09
CA GLU A 156 -6.05 -12.15 -4.20
C GLU A 156 -5.44 -13.54 -4.42
N GLY A 157 -4.22 -13.63 -4.97
CA GLY A 157 -3.45 -14.87 -5.06
C GLY A 157 -3.15 -15.53 -3.73
N ALA A 158 -3.09 -14.75 -2.65
CA ALA A 158 -2.88 -15.26 -1.29
C ALA A 158 -4.10 -16.03 -0.75
N LEU A 159 -5.27 -15.91 -1.37
CA LEU A 159 -6.47 -16.64 -0.99
C LEU A 159 -6.34 -18.17 -1.14
N GLY A 160 -5.32 -18.65 -1.84
CA GLY A 160 -4.96 -20.06 -1.93
C GLY A 160 -4.12 -20.59 -0.78
N GLN A 161 -3.61 -19.72 0.12
CA GLN A 161 -2.70 -20.11 1.19
C GLN A 161 -3.43 -20.46 2.49
N GLY A 162 -3.13 -21.64 3.06
CA GLY A 162 -3.76 -22.13 4.28
C GLY A 162 -3.55 -21.22 5.50
N VAL A 163 -2.34 -20.66 5.64
CA VAL A 163 -1.98 -19.78 6.77
C VAL A 163 -2.92 -18.58 6.92
N LEU A 164 -3.45 -18.02 5.82
CA LEU A 164 -4.42 -16.92 5.89
C LEU A 164 -5.67 -17.32 6.70
N TYR A 165 -6.18 -18.52 6.48
CA TYR A 165 -7.38 -19.03 7.17
C TYR A 165 -7.09 -19.42 8.61
N GLU A 166 -5.91 -19.95 8.89
CA GLU A 166 -5.46 -20.26 10.26
C GLU A 166 -5.42 -18.99 11.11
N VAL A 167 -4.76 -17.93 10.60
CA VAL A 167 -4.66 -16.67 11.35
C VAL A 167 -5.98 -15.89 11.41
N MET A 168 -6.85 -15.97 10.40
CA MET A 168 -8.21 -15.41 10.48
C MET A 168 -9.03 -16.08 11.57
N ASN A 169 -8.95 -17.41 11.72
CA ASN A 169 -9.59 -18.14 12.82
C ASN A 169 -9.09 -17.66 14.18
N MET A 170 -7.76 -17.53 14.36
CA MET A 170 -7.16 -17.00 15.58
C MET A 170 -7.62 -15.57 15.86
N ALA A 171 -7.60 -14.70 14.84
CA ALA A 171 -7.99 -13.31 14.96
C ALA A 171 -9.47 -13.16 15.35
N ALA A 172 -10.35 -13.95 14.78
CA ALA A 172 -11.78 -13.96 15.10
C ALA A 172 -12.01 -14.45 16.54
N LEU A 173 -11.43 -15.61 16.90
CA LEU A 173 -11.56 -16.20 18.24
C LEU A 173 -11.08 -15.24 19.34
N TRP A 174 -9.98 -14.56 19.09
CA TRP A 174 -9.39 -13.63 20.07
C TRP A 174 -9.82 -12.18 19.86
N LYS A 175 -10.73 -11.89 18.95
CA LYS A 175 -11.21 -10.52 18.63
C LYS A 175 -10.03 -9.53 18.47
N LEU A 176 -9.06 -9.88 17.63
CA LEU A 176 -7.86 -9.06 17.43
C LEU A 176 -8.18 -7.79 16.63
N PRO A 177 -7.53 -6.66 16.92
CA PRO A 177 -7.67 -5.41 16.17
C PRO A 177 -6.84 -5.46 14.87
N ILE A 178 -7.31 -6.26 13.90
CA ILE A 178 -6.65 -6.43 12.60
C ILE A 178 -7.63 -6.26 11.44
N ILE A 179 -7.15 -5.63 10.37
CA ILE A 179 -7.85 -5.52 9.09
C ILE A 179 -7.04 -6.28 8.04
N TYR A 180 -7.63 -7.29 7.43
CA TYR A 180 -7.10 -8.03 6.30
C TYR A 180 -7.53 -7.34 5.01
N VAL A 181 -6.61 -6.66 4.31
CA VAL A 181 -6.88 -5.93 3.06
C VAL A 181 -6.46 -6.80 1.89
N CYS A 182 -7.45 -7.32 1.18
CA CYS A 182 -7.26 -8.12 -0.03
C CYS A 182 -7.31 -7.20 -1.26
N GLU A 183 -6.17 -6.97 -1.88
CA GLU A 183 -6.01 -6.21 -3.12
C GLU A 183 -6.32 -7.13 -4.31
N ASN A 184 -7.57 -7.14 -4.75
CA ASN A 184 -7.97 -7.89 -5.94
C ASN A 184 -7.66 -7.07 -7.19
N ASN A 185 -6.47 -7.26 -7.74
CA ASN A 185 -6.06 -6.61 -8.99
C ASN A 185 -6.33 -7.45 -10.23
N LEU A 186 -7.16 -8.49 -10.09
CA LEU A 186 -7.66 -9.44 -11.09
C LEU A 186 -6.68 -10.53 -11.52
N TYR A 187 -5.38 -10.42 -11.27
CA TYR A 187 -4.41 -11.37 -11.81
C TYR A 187 -3.41 -11.87 -10.78
N ASN A 188 -3.45 -13.17 -10.53
CA ASN A 188 -2.40 -13.93 -9.83
C ASN A 188 -1.23 -14.13 -10.79
N GLU A 189 -0.25 -13.26 -10.76
CA GLU A 189 0.83 -13.21 -11.75
C GLU A 189 0.26 -13.13 -13.18
N TYR A 190 0.04 -14.25 -13.85
CA TYR A 190 -0.45 -14.35 -15.26
C TYR A 190 -1.83 -14.99 -15.37
N THR A 191 -2.44 -15.39 -14.26
CA THR A 191 -3.73 -16.12 -14.26
C THR A 191 -4.82 -15.24 -13.67
N HIS A 192 -5.93 -15.09 -14.38
CA HIS A 192 -7.07 -14.33 -13.87
C HIS A 192 -7.63 -15.01 -12.61
N PHE A 193 -7.99 -14.20 -11.60
CA PHE A 193 -8.40 -14.73 -10.28
C PHE A 193 -9.59 -15.69 -10.34
N SER A 194 -10.51 -15.53 -11.31
CA SER A 194 -11.66 -16.43 -11.49
C SER A 194 -11.27 -17.86 -11.88
N GLU A 195 -10.06 -18.08 -12.34
CA GLU A 195 -9.54 -19.42 -12.69
C GLU A 195 -8.88 -20.11 -11.48
N THR A 196 -8.57 -19.35 -10.43
CA THR A 196 -7.84 -19.86 -9.24
C THR A 196 -8.62 -19.72 -7.94
N THR A 197 -9.69 -18.91 -7.92
CA THR A 197 -10.45 -18.60 -6.71
C THR A 197 -11.90 -19.07 -6.86
N ALA A 198 -12.26 -20.16 -6.21
CA ALA A 198 -13.63 -20.65 -6.16
C ALA A 198 -14.47 -19.87 -5.15
N GLY A 199 -15.73 -19.63 -5.51
CA GLY A 199 -16.72 -18.96 -4.64
C GLY A 199 -16.46 -17.47 -4.45
N ASP A 200 -17.27 -16.87 -3.59
CA ASP A 200 -17.17 -15.45 -3.24
C ASP A 200 -16.08 -15.20 -2.19
N ILE A 201 -15.24 -14.20 -2.44
CA ILE A 201 -14.08 -13.88 -1.58
C ILE A 201 -14.52 -13.47 -0.17
N LEU A 202 -15.55 -12.62 -0.05
CA LEU A 202 -16.03 -12.15 1.24
C LEU A 202 -16.68 -13.26 2.07
N THR A 203 -17.31 -14.22 1.42
CA THR A 203 -17.91 -15.38 2.09
C THR A 203 -16.86 -16.21 2.84
N ARG A 204 -15.61 -16.24 2.38
CA ARG A 204 -14.51 -16.92 3.08
C ARG A 204 -14.24 -16.31 4.45
N ALA A 205 -14.17 -14.97 4.53
CA ALA A 205 -13.99 -14.26 5.81
C ALA A 205 -15.21 -14.44 6.72
N LYS A 206 -16.43 -14.34 6.16
CA LYS A 206 -17.69 -14.55 6.90
C LYS A 206 -17.78 -15.97 7.50
N GLY A 207 -17.18 -16.97 6.86
CA GLY A 207 -17.11 -18.34 7.38
C GLY A 207 -16.40 -18.45 8.75
N PHE A 208 -15.51 -17.50 9.07
CA PHE A 208 -14.86 -17.39 10.38
C PHE A 208 -15.53 -16.35 11.31
N GLY A 209 -16.66 -15.79 10.91
CA GLY A 209 -17.32 -14.70 11.67
C GLY A 209 -16.58 -13.35 11.56
N VAL A 210 -15.67 -13.20 10.59
CA VAL A 210 -14.96 -11.95 10.32
C VAL A 210 -15.87 -11.02 9.53
N HIS A 211 -16.00 -9.76 9.99
CA HIS A 211 -16.76 -8.73 9.30
C HIS A 211 -16.09 -8.40 7.95
N GLY A 212 -16.83 -8.42 6.86
CA GLY A 212 -16.30 -8.21 5.52
C GLY A 212 -17.01 -7.09 4.77
N GLU A 213 -16.21 -6.21 4.17
CA GLU A 213 -16.65 -5.13 3.29
C GLU A 213 -15.94 -5.21 1.93
N SER A 214 -16.57 -4.64 0.90
CA SER A 214 -15.96 -4.50 -0.43
C SER A 214 -16.02 -3.06 -0.90
N VAL A 215 -14.95 -2.60 -1.56
CA VAL A 215 -14.84 -1.23 -2.05
C VAL A 215 -14.18 -1.16 -3.42
N ASP A 216 -14.51 -0.12 -4.17
CA ASP A 216 -13.80 0.27 -5.39
C ASP A 216 -12.41 0.84 -5.04
N GLY A 217 -11.36 0.11 -5.39
CA GLY A 217 -9.98 0.47 -5.13
C GLY A 217 -9.42 1.60 -5.98
N GLN A 218 -10.20 2.12 -6.94
CA GLN A 218 -9.78 3.29 -7.73
C GLN A 218 -10.29 4.62 -7.14
N ASP A 219 -11.21 4.58 -6.18
CA ASP A 219 -11.67 5.78 -5.44
C ASP A 219 -11.03 5.83 -4.05
N ALA A 220 -9.96 6.62 -3.92
CA ALA A 220 -9.22 6.79 -2.66
C ALA A 220 -10.12 7.26 -1.49
N ARG A 221 -11.17 8.03 -1.78
CA ARG A 221 -12.12 8.55 -0.79
C ARG A 221 -13.00 7.44 -0.24
N ALA A 222 -13.47 6.57 -1.13
CA ALA A 222 -14.26 5.39 -0.74
C ALA A 222 -13.42 4.41 0.08
N VAL A 223 -12.17 4.15 -0.35
CA VAL A 223 -11.23 3.31 0.41
C VAL A 223 -10.97 3.89 1.79
N TYR A 224 -10.69 5.20 1.89
CA TYR A 224 -10.50 5.88 3.18
C TYR A 224 -11.72 5.75 4.08
N ALA A 225 -12.92 6.07 3.58
CA ALA A 225 -14.15 6.08 4.38
C ALA A 225 -14.48 4.69 4.95
N VAL A 226 -14.37 3.63 4.13
CA VAL A 226 -14.59 2.25 4.59
C VAL A 226 -13.51 1.83 5.59
N THR A 227 -12.25 2.13 5.30
CA THR A 227 -11.15 1.76 6.21
C THR A 227 -11.30 2.44 7.56
N GLN A 228 -11.68 3.72 7.60
CA GLN A 228 -11.93 4.45 8.84
C GLN A 228 -12.99 3.74 9.71
N GLN A 229 -14.09 3.29 9.11
CA GLN A 229 -15.13 2.55 9.83
C GLN A 229 -14.59 1.22 10.40
N LEU A 230 -13.76 0.51 9.62
CA LEU A 230 -13.16 -0.75 10.06
C LEU A 230 -12.11 -0.54 11.15
N VAL A 231 -11.32 0.53 11.07
CA VAL A 231 -10.38 0.93 12.14
C VAL A 231 -11.12 1.23 13.43
N ASP A 232 -12.19 2.03 13.37
CA ASP A 232 -13.00 2.36 14.54
C ASP A 232 -13.64 1.11 15.15
N ARG A 233 -14.11 0.18 14.31
CA ARG A 233 -14.61 -1.12 14.74
C ARG A 233 -13.54 -1.91 15.51
N CYS A 234 -12.33 -2.01 14.96
CA CYS A 234 -11.21 -2.69 15.62
C CYS A 234 -10.87 -2.04 16.97
N ARG A 235 -10.83 -0.69 17.04
CA ARG A 235 -10.54 0.04 18.28
C ARG A 235 -11.62 -0.14 19.36
N ARG A 236 -12.88 -0.34 18.97
CA ARG A 236 -13.96 -0.70 19.92
C ARG A 236 -13.89 -2.15 20.38
N GLY A 237 -12.92 -2.94 19.92
CA GLY A 237 -12.75 -4.35 20.32
C GLY A 237 -13.78 -5.30 19.71
N GLU A 238 -14.43 -4.92 18.61
CA GLU A 238 -15.44 -5.74 17.93
C GLU A 238 -14.83 -6.88 17.09
N GLY A 239 -13.50 -6.96 17.04
CA GLY A 239 -12.75 -8.03 16.38
C GLY A 239 -12.26 -7.66 14.98
N PRO A 240 -11.73 -8.66 14.23
CA PRO A 240 -11.10 -8.44 12.95
C PRO A 240 -12.09 -8.02 11.87
N ALA A 241 -11.56 -7.42 10.80
CA ALA A 241 -12.28 -7.12 9.59
C ALA A 241 -11.51 -7.61 8.35
N PHE A 242 -12.24 -7.83 7.26
CA PHE A 242 -11.72 -8.15 5.95
C PHE A 242 -12.22 -7.12 4.95
N LEU A 243 -11.31 -6.45 4.26
CA LEU A 243 -11.62 -5.47 3.23
C LEU A 243 -11.20 -6.02 1.86
N LEU A 244 -12.17 -6.29 1.00
CA LEU A 244 -11.92 -6.62 -0.40
C LEU A 244 -11.86 -5.34 -1.21
N VAL A 245 -10.69 -5.03 -1.76
CA VAL A 245 -10.47 -3.84 -2.58
C VAL A 245 -10.29 -4.25 -4.02
N ASN A 246 -11.24 -3.88 -4.89
CA ASN A 246 -11.17 -4.20 -6.31
C ASN A 246 -10.39 -3.10 -7.04
N THR A 247 -9.23 -3.47 -7.58
CA THR A 247 -8.27 -2.56 -8.20
C THR A 247 -7.67 -3.16 -9.47
N TYR A 248 -6.63 -2.53 -10.03
CA TYR A 248 -5.95 -3.03 -11.21
C TYR A 248 -4.49 -2.55 -11.30
N ARG A 249 -3.55 -3.47 -11.48
CA ARG A 249 -2.16 -3.10 -11.75
C ARG A 249 -1.97 -2.67 -13.21
N PHE A 250 -1.42 -1.49 -13.45
CA PHE A 250 -1.21 -0.92 -14.80
C PHE A 250 -0.04 -1.53 -15.57
N THR A 251 0.87 -2.17 -14.87
CA THR A 251 2.07 -2.79 -15.41
C THR A 251 1.97 -4.31 -15.36
N GLY A 252 2.99 -5.01 -15.84
CA GLY A 252 3.11 -6.45 -15.68
C GLY A 252 3.19 -6.90 -14.22
N HIS A 253 3.28 -8.19 -13.98
CA HIS A 253 3.45 -8.71 -12.63
C HIS A 253 4.71 -8.15 -11.98
N HIS A 254 5.80 -8.13 -12.71
CA HIS A 254 7.07 -7.51 -12.33
C HIS A 254 7.67 -6.73 -13.51
N VAL A 255 8.75 -5.98 -13.28
CA VAL A 255 9.40 -5.13 -14.29
C VAL A 255 9.90 -5.88 -15.53
N GLY A 256 10.14 -7.19 -15.42
CA GLY A 256 10.53 -8.05 -16.57
C GLY A 256 9.33 -8.63 -17.35
N ASP A 257 8.09 -8.45 -16.88
CA ASP A 257 6.88 -8.89 -17.58
C ASP A 257 6.45 -7.83 -18.62
N ILE A 258 7.13 -7.84 -19.75
CA ILE A 258 7.00 -6.82 -20.80
C ILE A 258 5.84 -7.15 -21.75
N SER A 259 5.78 -8.39 -22.24
CA SER A 259 4.75 -8.82 -23.19
C SER A 259 3.62 -9.56 -22.44
N ARG A 260 2.45 -8.92 -22.35
CA ARG A 260 1.33 -9.38 -21.55
C ARG A 260 0.15 -9.95 -22.37
N ASP A 261 0.30 -9.94 -23.70
CA ASP A 261 -0.77 -10.30 -24.64
C ASP A 261 -1.27 -11.76 -24.46
N TYR A 262 -0.52 -12.60 -23.74
CA TYR A 262 -0.88 -14.01 -23.51
C TYR A 262 -1.83 -14.22 -22.31
N TYR A 263 -2.05 -13.20 -21.44
CA TYR A 263 -2.96 -13.32 -20.31
C TYR A 263 -3.95 -12.15 -20.14
N ARG A 264 -3.69 -10.97 -20.73
CA ARG A 264 -4.59 -9.82 -20.73
C ARG A 264 -4.46 -8.98 -21.99
N THR A 265 -5.55 -8.31 -22.39
CA THR A 265 -5.56 -7.54 -23.63
C THR A 265 -5.05 -6.12 -23.44
N LYS A 266 -4.47 -5.53 -24.52
CA LYS A 266 -4.10 -4.11 -24.53
C LYS A 266 -5.31 -3.18 -24.35
N GLN A 267 -6.49 -3.59 -24.84
CA GLN A 267 -7.73 -2.83 -24.67
C GLN A 267 -8.15 -2.77 -23.21
N GLU A 268 -8.05 -3.88 -22.47
CA GLU A 268 -8.30 -3.92 -21.04
C GLU A 268 -7.35 -2.99 -20.28
N GLU A 269 -6.04 -3.11 -20.50
CA GLU A 269 -5.05 -2.24 -19.86
C GLU A 269 -5.31 -0.75 -20.16
N GLN A 270 -5.59 -0.43 -21.43
CA GLN A 270 -5.84 0.96 -21.85
C GLN A 270 -7.10 1.51 -21.18
N LYS A 271 -8.17 0.72 -21.10
CA LYS A 271 -9.41 1.12 -20.43
C LYS A 271 -9.17 1.49 -18.98
N TRP A 272 -8.46 0.63 -18.23
CA TRP A 272 -8.13 0.93 -16.83
C TRP A 272 -7.28 2.20 -16.70
N LYS A 273 -6.25 2.37 -17.54
CA LYS A 273 -5.35 3.55 -17.51
C LYS A 273 -6.04 4.86 -17.87
N THR A 274 -7.06 4.84 -18.73
CA THR A 274 -7.72 6.08 -19.19
C THR A 274 -9.00 6.42 -18.42
N GLU A 275 -9.81 5.41 -18.09
CA GLU A 275 -11.12 5.61 -17.47
C GLU A 275 -11.07 5.43 -15.96
N ARG A 276 -10.08 4.68 -15.45
CA ARG A 276 -10.02 4.23 -14.06
C ARG A 276 -8.70 4.59 -13.37
N ASP A 277 -7.97 5.60 -13.83
CA ASP A 277 -6.76 6.06 -13.13
C ASP A 277 -7.13 6.73 -11.80
N PRO A 278 -6.67 6.18 -10.65
CA PRO A 278 -7.04 6.68 -9.33
C PRO A 278 -6.56 8.11 -9.07
N ILE A 279 -5.41 8.50 -9.63
CA ILE A 279 -4.89 9.87 -9.51
C ILE A 279 -5.79 10.84 -10.26
N LYS A 280 -6.21 10.45 -11.47
CA LYS A 280 -7.15 11.26 -12.28
C LYS A 280 -8.51 11.38 -11.59
N ILE A 281 -9.04 10.28 -11.06
CA ILE A 281 -10.34 10.26 -10.36
C ILE A 281 -10.35 11.24 -9.18
N LEU A 282 -9.32 11.20 -8.32
CA LEU A 282 -9.23 12.13 -7.18
C LEU A 282 -8.95 13.57 -7.65
N GLY A 283 -8.07 13.75 -8.64
CA GLY A 283 -7.74 15.07 -9.19
C GLY A 283 -8.95 15.79 -9.83
N ASP A 284 -9.72 15.08 -10.63
CA ASP A 284 -10.93 15.62 -11.25
C ASP A 284 -11.99 15.99 -10.19
N TRP A 285 -12.15 15.14 -9.16
CA TRP A 285 -13.04 15.43 -8.05
C TRP A 285 -12.57 16.66 -7.24
N LEU A 286 -11.28 16.84 -6.99
CA LEU A 286 -10.74 18.02 -6.29
C LEU A 286 -11.06 19.31 -7.06
N ILE A 287 -10.98 19.28 -8.40
CA ILE A 287 -11.34 20.43 -9.25
C ILE A 287 -12.85 20.68 -9.20
N GLU A 288 -13.67 19.65 -9.31
CA GLU A 288 -15.14 19.76 -9.25
C GLU A 288 -15.61 20.36 -7.93
N GLN A 289 -15.00 19.93 -6.81
CA GLN A 289 -15.27 20.47 -5.47
C GLN A 289 -14.63 21.84 -5.21
N LYS A 290 -13.85 22.38 -6.16
CA LYS A 290 -13.11 23.65 -6.03
C LYS A 290 -12.11 23.65 -4.86
N LEU A 291 -11.56 22.48 -4.52
CA LEU A 291 -10.51 22.31 -3.51
C LEU A 291 -9.13 22.53 -4.11
N ALA A 292 -8.98 22.37 -5.42
CA ALA A 292 -7.80 22.71 -6.21
C ALA A 292 -8.23 23.15 -7.61
N ASP A 293 -7.34 23.80 -8.33
CA ASP A 293 -7.43 23.97 -9.78
C ASP A 293 -6.37 23.11 -10.50
N ARG A 294 -6.44 23.08 -11.83
CA ARG A 294 -5.49 22.31 -12.64
C ARG A 294 -4.03 22.75 -12.38
N ALA A 295 -3.80 24.06 -12.26
CA ALA A 295 -2.45 24.60 -12.05
C ALA A 295 -1.86 24.13 -10.71
N ALA A 296 -2.66 24.07 -9.65
CA ALA A 296 -2.22 23.54 -8.34
C ALA A 296 -1.87 22.05 -8.40
N LEU A 297 -2.66 21.24 -9.12
CA LEU A 297 -2.36 19.82 -9.31
C LEU A 297 -1.09 19.61 -10.15
N ASP A 298 -0.92 20.38 -11.20
CA ASP A 298 0.28 20.35 -12.05
C ASP A 298 1.53 20.79 -11.27
N SER A 299 1.40 21.81 -10.40
CA SER A 299 2.48 22.22 -9.48
C SER A 299 2.87 21.09 -8.52
N THR A 300 1.87 20.44 -7.91
CA THR A 300 2.09 19.28 -7.03
C THR A 300 2.86 18.17 -7.75
N HIS A 301 2.47 17.86 -8.98
CA HIS A 301 3.16 16.86 -9.79
C HIS A 301 4.62 17.25 -10.07
N ALA A 302 4.87 18.52 -10.44
CA ALA A 302 6.20 19.02 -10.72
C ALA A 302 7.12 19.03 -9.48
N GLU A 303 6.57 19.40 -8.32
CA GLU A 303 7.27 19.37 -7.04
C GLU A 303 7.67 17.93 -6.64
N VAL A 304 6.71 17.01 -6.70
CA VAL A 304 6.95 15.60 -6.39
C VAL A 304 7.98 15.01 -7.33
N LYS A 305 7.93 15.36 -8.63
CA LYS A 305 8.94 14.92 -9.59
C LYS A 305 10.35 15.37 -9.18
N GLN A 306 10.50 16.62 -8.77
CA GLN A 306 11.80 17.12 -8.30
C GLN A 306 12.27 16.41 -7.02
N GLU A 307 11.35 16.07 -6.11
CA GLU A 307 11.67 15.29 -4.90
C GLU A 307 12.16 13.89 -5.25
N ILE A 308 11.48 13.21 -6.16
CA ILE A 308 11.87 11.88 -6.64
C ILE A 308 13.22 11.94 -7.36
N ASP A 309 13.45 12.93 -8.23
CA ASP A 309 14.73 13.09 -8.93
C ASP A 309 15.88 13.29 -7.91
N LYS A 310 15.68 14.08 -6.85
CA LYS A 310 16.66 14.26 -5.77
C LYS A 310 16.88 12.98 -4.98
N ALA A 311 15.82 12.24 -4.67
CA ALA A 311 15.88 10.97 -3.96
C ALA A 311 16.71 9.93 -4.72
N VAL A 312 16.56 9.85 -6.03
CA VAL A 312 17.39 8.99 -6.90
C VAL A 312 18.87 9.41 -6.85
N GLN A 313 19.16 10.72 -6.97
CA GLN A 313 20.53 11.21 -6.90
C GLN A 313 21.19 10.90 -5.55
N PHE A 314 20.47 11.07 -4.44
CA PHE A 314 20.92 10.69 -3.11
C PHE A 314 21.29 9.20 -3.06
N ALA A 315 20.39 8.34 -3.53
CA ALA A 315 20.60 6.89 -3.53
C ALA A 315 21.79 6.47 -4.40
N LEU A 316 21.94 7.05 -5.60
CA LEU A 316 23.09 6.77 -6.48
C LEU A 316 24.42 7.20 -5.87
N ALA A 317 24.45 8.32 -5.15
CA ALA A 317 25.65 8.84 -4.49
C ALA A 317 25.99 8.11 -3.17
N SER A 318 25.03 7.40 -2.58
CA SER A 318 25.21 6.69 -1.31
C SER A 318 26.19 5.52 -1.45
N PRO A 319 27.03 5.25 -0.42
CA PRO A 319 27.96 4.12 -0.45
C PRO A 319 27.25 2.78 -0.35
N TYR A 320 27.91 1.74 -0.83
CA TYR A 320 27.51 0.37 -0.51
C TYR A 320 27.94 0.01 0.93
N PRO A 321 27.24 -0.92 1.59
CA PRO A 321 27.68 -1.44 2.89
C PRO A 321 29.10 -2.00 2.81
N ALA A 322 29.87 -1.82 3.88
CA ALA A 322 31.20 -2.45 3.98
C ALA A 322 31.06 -3.99 3.97
N ILE A 323 32.01 -4.69 3.33
CA ILE A 323 31.94 -6.16 3.15
C ILE A 323 31.88 -6.91 4.47
N GLU A 324 32.49 -6.35 5.51
CA GLU A 324 32.53 -6.90 6.87
C GLU A 324 31.14 -6.97 7.51
N ARG A 325 30.21 -6.14 7.04
CA ARG A 325 28.81 -6.08 7.54
C ARG A 325 27.90 -7.17 6.97
N VAL A 326 28.41 -8.06 6.13
CA VAL A 326 27.59 -9.13 5.52
C VAL A 326 26.99 -10.08 6.56
N THR A 327 27.62 -10.23 7.72
CA THR A 327 27.16 -11.09 8.82
C THR A 327 26.35 -10.34 9.88
N GLU A 328 26.25 -9.02 9.80
CA GLU A 328 25.41 -8.23 10.73
C GLU A 328 23.93 -8.48 10.48
N ASP A 329 23.11 -8.34 11.51
CA ASP A 329 21.64 -8.47 11.46
C ASP A 329 21.15 -9.87 11.02
N VAL A 330 21.96 -10.92 11.10
CA VAL A 330 21.59 -12.31 10.79
C VAL A 330 21.02 -12.99 12.02
N TYR A 331 21.57 -12.69 13.19
CA TYR A 331 21.12 -13.18 14.49
C TYR A 331 21.07 -12.01 15.48
N ALA A 332 20.15 -12.12 16.44
CA ALA A 332 19.99 -11.15 17.52
C ALA A 332 21.12 -11.28 18.56
#